data_edf1b2eb5b1b773ae4a94801a32ab425
#
_entry.id   edf1b2eb5b1b773ae4a94801a32ab425
#
_cell.length_a   1.000
_cell.length_b   1.000
_cell.length_c   1.000
_cell.angle_alpha   90.00
_cell.angle_beta   90.00
_cell.angle_gamma   90.00
#
_symmetry.space_group_name_H-M   'P 1'
#
loop_
_entity.id
_entity.type
_entity.pdbx_description
1 polymer ?
#
loop_
_entity_poly.entity_id
_entity_poly.type
_entity_poly.pdbx_seq_one_letter_code
_entity_poly.pdbx_strand_id
1 'polypeptide(L)'
;DYEILNKKTTYLQGEELKENENEKYNKYISSNIEESIYEHCKKAIKRACNFGENGLPKIGIGDWNDGFSNIGTEGKGESVWLGFFLYIILKEFSKLIKQCKQEEIETSNWYENIAEKLKENLNENAWDGKWYKRAFADNGDIYGSMENEECKIDSIAQSWSVISGAGDIEKKESAMKSLENHLVDNENGLIKLLDPAFDKSKLEPGYIKSYIPGVRENGGQYTHAAVWSIIAEAILGDGNKAVEWYKMINPIEHSRTKKEANRYKVEPYVMPADIYGNQNLLGQGGWTWYTGSSGWYYTAGIEYILGLKIYHNVLSINPCIQKEWDGYSICLLY
;
A
#
# COMPACT_ATOMS: atom_id res chain seq x y z
N ASP A 1 -5.42 -21.38 -12.77
CA ASP A 1 -6.12 -21.61 -14.06
C ASP A 1 -5.66 -20.56 -15.06
N TYR A 2 -4.72 -20.97 -15.96
CA TYR A 2 -4.17 -20.07 -16.99
C TYR A 2 -5.11 -19.90 -18.20
N GLU A 3 -6.14 -20.72 -18.34
CA GLU A 3 -7.07 -20.63 -19.46
C GLU A 3 -7.88 -19.34 -19.44
N ILE A 4 -8.08 -18.77 -18.26
CA ILE A 4 -8.75 -17.47 -18.09
C ILE A 4 -8.06 -16.36 -18.89
N LEU A 5 -6.75 -16.42 -19.05
CA LEU A 5 -5.98 -15.43 -19.80
C LEU A 5 -6.33 -15.37 -21.29
N ASN A 6 -6.85 -16.46 -21.84
CA ASN A 6 -7.28 -16.56 -23.24
C ASN A 6 -8.73 -16.11 -23.45
N LYS A 7 -9.49 -15.93 -22.36
CA LYS A 7 -10.89 -15.46 -22.45
C LYS A 7 -10.91 -14.05 -23.06
N LYS A 8 -11.70 -13.89 -24.10
CA LYS A 8 -11.87 -12.59 -24.74
C LYS A 8 -12.92 -11.74 -24.02
N THR A 9 -12.68 -10.45 -23.97
CA THR A 9 -13.62 -9.46 -23.45
C THR A 9 -13.44 -8.13 -24.18
N THR A 10 -14.51 -7.34 -24.24
CA THR A 10 -14.49 -6.02 -24.86
C THR A 10 -13.91 -4.96 -23.94
N TYR A 11 -13.37 -3.89 -24.51
CA TYR A 11 -13.03 -2.68 -23.75
C TYR A 11 -14.29 -1.87 -23.46
N LEU A 12 -14.23 -1.09 -22.39
CA LEU A 12 -15.22 -0.05 -22.14
C LEU A 12 -14.82 1.22 -22.89
N GLN A 13 -15.82 1.89 -23.46
CA GLN A 13 -15.66 3.16 -24.13
C GLN A 13 -16.52 4.22 -23.46
N GLY A 14 -15.94 5.39 -23.19
CA GLY A 14 -16.60 6.54 -22.62
C GLY A 14 -16.15 7.82 -23.31
N GLU A 15 -16.73 8.92 -22.91
CA GLU A 15 -16.29 10.24 -23.35
C GLU A 15 -14.90 10.56 -22.77
N GLU A 16 -14.07 11.22 -23.57
CA GLU A 16 -12.78 11.72 -23.09
C GLU A 16 -12.98 12.86 -22.07
N LEU A 17 -12.03 12.99 -21.14
CA LEU A 17 -11.97 14.12 -20.24
C LEU A 17 -11.65 15.40 -21.02
N LYS A 18 -12.30 16.50 -20.69
CA LYS A 18 -11.95 17.82 -21.20
C LYS A 18 -10.70 18.36 -20.52
N GLU A 19 -10.09 19.38 -21.11
CA GLU A 19 -8.81 19.97 -20.66
C GLU A 19 -8.78 20.37 -19.17
N ASN A 20 -9.92 20.66 -18.56
CA ASN A 20 -10.03 21.06 -17.15
C ASN A 20 -10.82 20.06 -16.29
N GLU A 21 -11.04 18.83 -16.80
CA GLU A 21 -11.70 17.76 -16.06
C GLU A 21 -10.67 16.73 -15.57
N ASN A 22 -10.62 16.50 -14.27
CA ASN A 22 -9.74 15.49 -13.68
C ASN A 22 -10.43 14.13 -13.55
N GLU A 23 -11.76 14.11 -13.50
CA GLU A 23 -12.58 12.91 -13.38
C GLU A 23 -13.95 13.10 -14.05
N LYS A 24 -14.59 11.99 -14.42
CA LYS A 24 -15.93 12.01 -15.02
C LYS A 24 -16.67 10.73 -14.68
N TYR A 25 -17.81 10.88 -14.01
CA TYR A 25 -18.73 9.78 -13.72
C TYR A 25 -19.72 9.63 -14.87
N ASN A 26 -19.54 8.60 -15.67
CA ASN A 26 -20.34 8.35 -16.85
C ASN A 26 -20.79 6.89 -16.96
N LYS A 27 -21.83 6.65 -17.74
CA LYS A 27 -22.21 5.30 -18.13
C LYS A 27 -21.38 4.90 -19.36
N TYR A 28 -20.49 3.92 -19.15
CA TYR A 28 -19.66 3.39 -20.24
C TYR A 28 -20.43 2.35 -21.04
N ILE A 29 -20.07 2.23 -22.32
CA ILE A 29 -20.59 1.21 -23.25
C ILE A 29 -19.47 0.24 -23.64
N SER A 30 -19.82 -0.98 -24.01
CA SER A 30 -18.85 -1.92 -24.57
C SER A 30 -18.40 -1.44 -25.94
N SER A 31 -17.09 -1.42 -26.18
CA SER A 31 -16.53 -1.11 -27.49
C SER A 31 -16.68 -2.32 -28.44
N ASN A 32 -16.39 -2.08 -29.74
CA ASN A 32 -16.32 -3.15 -30.74
C ASN A 32 -14.96 -3.86 -30.78
N ILE A 33 -14.04 -3.49 -29.88
CA ILE A 33 -12.70 -4.08 -29.80
C ILE A 33 -12.73 -5.15 -28.71
N GLU A 34 -12.43 -6.39 -29.10
CA GLU A 34 -12.36 -7.53 -28.22
C GLU A 34 -10.96 -8.14 -28.23
N GLU A 35 -10.37 -8.30 -27.07
CA GLU A 35 -9.06 -8.93 -26.89
C GLU A 35 -9.07 -9.90 -25.71
N SER A 36 -8.02 -10.70 -25.59
CA SER A 36 -7.88 -11.60 -24.44
C SER A 36 -7.59 -10.84 -23.15
N ILE A 37 -7.94 -11.41 -22.00
CA ILE A 37 -7.59 -10.85 -20.70
C ILE A 37 -6.07 -10.62 -20.60
N TYR A 38 -5.27 -11.52 -21.18
CA TYR A 38 -3.82 -11.37 -21.25
C TYR A 38 -3.41 -10.06 -21.95
N GLU A 39 -4.00 -9.73 -23.10
CA GLU A 39 -3.72 -8.49 -23.81
C GLU A 39 -4.19 -7.25 -23.04
N HIS A 40 -5.33 -7.34 -22.33
CA HIS A 40 -5.76 -6.27 -21.43
C HIS A 40 -4.72 -6.02 -20.33
N CYS A 41 -4.19 -7.07 -19.70
CA CYS A 41 -3.13 -6.94 -18.68
C CYS A 41 -1.85 -6.31 -19.27
N LYS A 42 -1.40 -6.78 -20.44
CA LYS A 42 -0.21 -6.19 -21.11
C LYS A 42 -0.37 -4.70 -21.36
N LYS A 43 -1.53 -4.27 -21.87
CA LYS A 43 -1.80 -2.86 -22.14
C LYS A 43 -1.86 -2.02 -20.85
N ALA A 44 -2.51 -2.54 -19.80
CA ALA A 44 -2.57 -1.87 -18.51
C ALA A 44 -1.19 -1.67 -17.90
N ILE A 45 -0.37 -2.74 -17.86
CA ILE A 45 1.00 -2.68 -17.32
C ILE A 45 1.88 -1.75 -18.15
N LYS A 46 1.79 -1.84 -19.50
CA LYS A 46 2.55 -0.95 -20.40
C LYS A 46 2.19 0.52 -20.18
N ARG A 47 0.92 0.82 -19.93
CA ARG A 47 0.47 2.18 -19.61
C ARG A 47 1.02 2.66 -18.26
N ALA A 48 1.10 1.77 -17.27
CA ALA A 48 1.68 2.07 -15.95
C ALA A 48 3.19 2.33 -16.00
N CYS A 49 3.90 1.80 -17.00
CA CYS A 49 5.32 2.07 -17.25
C CYS A 49 5.54 3.47 -17.85
N ASN A 50 4.98 4.49 -17.23
CA ASN A 50 5.15 5.90 -17.58
C ASN A 50 5.88 6.59 -16.43
N PHE A 51 7.17 6.83 -16.64
CA PHE A 51 8.09 7.29 -15.61
C PHE A 51 8.37 8.79 -15.72
N GLY A 52 8.64 9.44 -14.58
CA GLY A 52 9.10 10.81 -14.49
C GLY A 52 10.62 10.93 -14.46
N GLU A 53 11.13 12.07 -13.99
CA GLU A 53 12.56 12.42 -13.99
C GLU A 53 13.38 11.56 -13.01
N ASN A 54 12.77 11.12 -11.89
CA ASN A 54 13.42 10.23 -10.93
C ASN A 54 13.31 8.75 -11.36
N GLY A 55 12.71 8.47 -12.52
CA GLY A 55 12.50 7.12 -13.03
C GLY A 55 11.47 6.32 -12.25
N LEU A 56 10.52 6.99 -11.60
CA LEU A 56 9.42 6.39 -10.85
C LEU A 56 8.09 6.60 -11.61
N PRO A 57 7.07 5.75 -11.37
CA PRO A 57 5.78 5.91 -12.02
C PRO A 57 5.13 7.26 -11.70
N LYS A 58 4.55 7.88 -12.71
CA LYS A 58 3.81 9.14 -12.55
C LYS A 58 2.55 8.91 -11.73
N ILE A 59 2.31 9.82 -10.77
CA ILE A 59 1.20 9.71 -9.82
C ILE A 59 -0.14 10.22 -10.39
N GLY A 60 -0.10 11.17 -11.35
CA GLY A 60 -1.33 11.81 -11.86
C GLY A 60 -2.12 12.50 -10.75
N ILE A 61 -3.41 12.24 -10.69
CA ILE A 61 -4.33 12.79 -9.69
C ILE A 61 -4.42 11.96 -8.40
N GLY A 62 -3.48 11.08 -8.15
CA GLY A 62 -3.40 10.25 -6.94
C GLY A 62 -2.95 8.82 -7.23
N ASP A 63 -2.54 8.15 -6.17
CA ASP A 63 -2.23 6.71 -6.18
C ASP A 63 -3.22 5.95 -5.27
N TRP A 64 -2.76 4.99 -4.45
CA TRP A 64 -3.60 4.38 -3.41
C TRP A 64 -4.22 5.42 -2.46
N ASN A 65 -3.47 6.49 -2.19
CA ASN A 65 -3.98 7.65 -1.45
C ASN A 65 -4.48 8.70 -2.45
N ASP A 66 -5.75 8.63 -2.79
CA ASP A 66 -6.43 9.59 -3.66
C ASP A 66 -6.49 11.01 -3.07
N GLY A 67 -6.23 11.15 -1.78
CA GLY A 67 -6.05 12.45 -1.11
C GLY A 67 -4.82 13.24 -1.59
N PHE A 68 -3.87 12.57 -2.25
CA PHE A 68 -2.72 13.21 -2.92
C PHE A 68 -3.09 13.73 -4.33
N SER A 69 -4.25 14.37 -4.43
CA SER A 69 -4.89 14.74 -5.70
C SER A 69 -4.22 15.90 -6.46
N ASN A 70 -3.21 16.54 -5.88
CA ASN A 70 -2.56 17.73 -6.47
C ASN A 70 -1.06 17.54 -6.76
N ILE A 71 -0.52 16.35 -6.52
CA ILE A 71 0.94 16.10 -6.66
C ILE A 71 1.38 16.00 -8.12
N GLY A 72 0.55 15.41 -9.00
CA GLY A 72 0.94 15.09 -10.37
C GLY A 72 -0.05 15.59 -11.43
N THR A 73 -0.79 16.65 -11.18
CA THR A 73 -1.82 17.19 -12.08
C THR A 73 -1.26 17.75 -13.40
N GLU A 74 0.01 18.21 -13.40
CA GLU A 74 0.73 18.65 -14.59
C GLU A 74 1.46 17.48 -15.32
N GLY A 75 1.34 16.27 -14.80
CA GLY A 75 1.87 15.07 -15.43
C GLY A 75 3.38 14.84 -15.25
N LYS A 76 4.01 15.45 -14.22
CA LYS A 76 5.43 15.23 -13.85
C LYS A 76 5.57 14.46 -12.54
N GLY A 77 4.68 14.71 -11.57
CA GLY A 77 4.75 14.14 -10.24
C GLY A 77 4.84 12.61 -10.23
N GLU A 78 5.60 12.04 -9.29
CA GLU A 78 5.95 10.64 -9.21
C GLU A 78 5.61 10.06 -7.85
N SER A 79 5.20 8.79 -7.83
CA SER A 79 4.90 8.04 -6.61
C SER A 79 5.93 6.95 -6.33
N VAL A 80 6.51 7.00 -5.14
CA VAL A 80 7.42 5.96 -4.63
C VAL A 80 6.64 4.68 -4.33
N TRP A 81 5.43 4.80 -3.73
CA TRP A 81 4.59 3.64 -3.48
C TRP A 81 4.19 2.91 -4.76
N LEU A 82 3.76 3.64 -5.81
CA LEU A 82 3.47 3.04 -7.12
C LEU A 82 4.70 2.35 -7.70
N GLY A 83 5.90 2.87 -7.45
CA GLY A 83 7.15 2.23 -7.85
C GLY A 83 7.30 0.84 -7.24
N PHE A 84 7.13 0.71 -5.94
CA PHE A 84 7.16 -0.58 -5.26
C PHE A 84 6.05 -1.52 -5.72
N PHE A 85 4.84 -1.01 -5.90
CA PHE A 85 3.71 -1.79 -6.38
C PHE A 85 3.90 -2.27 -7.83
N LEU A 86 4.33 -1.40 -8.73
CA LEU A 86 4.60 -1.76 -10.13
C LEU A 86 5.73 -2.79 -10.24
N TYR A 87 6.75 -2.71 -9.38
CA TYR A 87 7.84 -3.70 -9.35
C TYR A 87 7.30 -5.13 -9.17
N ILE A 88 6.42 -5.37 -8.20
CA ILE A 88 5.80 -6.69 -8.00
C ILE A 88 5.03 -7.13 -9.24
N ILE A 89 4.21 -6.24 -9.80
CA ILE A 89 3.41 -6.55 -10.99
C ILE A 89 4.31 -6.97 -12.16
N LEU A 90 5.38 -6.24 -12.42
CA LEU A 90 6.33 -6.54 -13.48
C LEU A 90 6.99 -7.91 -13.27
N LYS A 91 7.45 -8.20 -12.05
CA LYS A 91 8.09 -9.49 -11.72
C LYS A 91 7.10 -10.66 -11.82
N GLU A 92 5.90 -10.53 -11.29
CA GLU A 92 4.91 -11.61 -11.33
C GLU A 92 4.36 -11.82 -12.76
N PHE A 93 4.15 -10.75 -13.52
CA PHE A 93 3.69 -10.87 -14.91
C PHE A 93 4.77 -11.47 -15.81
N SER A 94 6.05 -11.12 -15.60
CA SER A 94 7.17 -11.78 -16.28
C SER A 94 7.21 -13.29 -16.00
N LYS A 95 7.05 -13.71 -14.75
CA LYS A 95 6.95 -15.14 -14.40
C LYS A 95 5.78 -15.83 -15.09
N LEU A 96 4.60 -15.17 -15.11
CA LEU A 96 3.41 -15.67 -15.77
C LEU A 96 3.67 -15.92 -17.26
N ILE A 97 4.31 -15.00 -17.96
CA ILE A 97 4.67 -15.14 -19.38
C ILE A 97 5.57 -16.36 -19.57
N LYS A 98 6.61 -16.53 -18.76
CA LYS A 98 7.52 -17.67 -18.82
C LYS A 98 6.81 -19.02 -18.63
N GLN A 99 5.72 -19.03 -17.85
CA GLN A 99 4.97 -20.25 -17.56
C GLN A 99 3.95 -20.61 -18.65
N CYS A 100 3.28 -19.63 -19.24
CA CYS A 100 2.12 -19.88 -20.10
C CYS A 100 2.20 -19.27 -21.51
N LYS A 101 3.22 -18.46 -21.82
CA LYS A 101 3.42 -17.78 -23.11
C LYS A 101 4.92 -17.77 -23.50
N GLN A 102 5.51 -18.95 -23.52
CA GLN A 102 6.96 -19.11 -23.78
C GLN A 102 7.42 -18.51 -25.12
N GLU A 103 6.52 -18.38 -26.08
CA GLU A 103 6.75 -17.70 -27.36
C GLU A 103 6.98 -16.19 -27.21
N GLU A 104 6.56 -15.60 -26.08
CA GLU A 104 6.73 -14.17 -25.76
C GLU A 104 7.89 -13.92 -24.76
N ILE A 105 8.91 -14.73 -24.76
CA ILE A 105 10.06 -14.61 -23.82
C ILE A 105 10.73 -13.23 -23.86
N GLU A 106 10.78 -12.57 -25.01
CA GLU A 106 11.34 -11.22 -25.16
C GLU A 106 10.49 -10.19 -24.40
N THR A 107 9.17 -10.34 -24.43
CA THR A 107 8.24 -9.52 -23.65
C THR A 107 8.47 -9.72 -22.14
N SER A 108 8.67 -10.96 -21.71
CA SER A 108 9.01 -11.27 -20.32
C SER A 108 10.31 -10.61 -19.89
N ASN A 109 11.37 -10.71 -20.71
CA ASN A 109 12.67 -10.08 -20.44
C ASN A 109 12.57 -8.55 -20.39
N TRP A 110 11.73 -7.95 -21.22
CA TRP A 110 11.47 -6.52 -21.19
C TRP A 110 10.87 -6.07 -19.85
N TYR A 111 9.88 -6.82 -19.31
CA TYR A 111 9.31 -6.51 -17.99
C TYR A 111 10.35 -6.68 -16.88
N GLU A 112 11.19 -7.70 -16.93
CA GLU A 112 12.26 -7.89 -15.94
C GLU A 112 13.27 -6.74 -15.97
N ASN A 113 13.69 -6.30 -17.15
CA ASN A 113 14.62 -5.18 -17.27
C ASN A 113 14.04 -3.87 -16.70
N ILE A 114 12.75 -3.62 -16.94
CA ILE A 114 12.07 -2.46 -16.34
C ILE A 114 12.01 -2.62 -14.82
N ALA A 115 11.67 -3.79 -14.30
CA ALA A 115 11.62 -4.04 -12.89
C ALA A 115 12.96 -3.79 -12.20
N GLU A 116 14.07 -4.31 -12.77
CA GLU A 116 15.39 -4.08 -12.19
C GLU A 116 15.78 -2.59 -12.23
N LYS A 117 15.50 -1.89 -13.33
CA LYS A 117 15.74 -0.44 -13.40
C LYS A 117 14.90 0.35 -12.41
N LEU A 118 13.66 -0.03 -12.23
CA LEU A 118 12.77 0.58 -11.24
C LEU A 118 13.27 0.34 -9.81
N LYS A 119 13.76 -0.86 -9.52
CA LYS A 119 14.40 -1.17 -8.23
C LYS A 119 15.63 -0.29 -7.97
N GLU A 120 16.51 -0.10 -8.96
CA GLU A 120 17.65 0.81 -8.86
C GLU A 120 17.17 2.23 -8.52
N ASN A 121 16.23 2.77 -9.32
CA ASN A 121 15.70 4.13 -9.12
C ASN A 121 15.05 4.32 -7.75
N LEU A 122 14.29 3.34 -7.25
CA LEU A 122 13.72 3.36 -5.90
C LEU A 122 14.78 3.47 -4.82
N ASN A 123 15.86 2.68 -4.93
CA ASN A 123 16.90 2.68 -3.92
C ASN A 123 17.86 3.89 -4.02
N GLU A 124 18.04 4.47 -5.20
CA GLU A 124 18.93 5.62 -5.40
C GLU A 124 18.19 6.95 -5.20
N ASN A 125 17.04 7.14 -5.87
CA ASN A 125 16.37 8.43 -5.97
C ASN A 125 15.32 8.66 -4.86
N ALA A 126 14.67 7.58 -4.39
CA ALA A 126 13.66 7.69 -3.34
C ALA A 126 14.21 7.52 -1.92
N TRP A 127 15.47 7.12 -1.75
CA TRP A 127 16.07 6.98 -0.43
C TRP A 127 16.45 8.34 0.18
N ASP A 128 16.05 8.57 1.43
CA ASP A 128 16.25 9.83 2.17
C ASP A 128 17.23 9.69 3.36
N GLY A 129 18.13 8.73 3.28
CA GLY A 129 19.16 8.47 4.30
C GLY A 129 18.75 7.56 5.43
N LYS A 130 17.47 7.54 5.85
CA LYS A 130 16.93 6.67 6.89
C LYS A 130 15.67 5.93 6.49
N TRP A 131 14.89 6.49 5.57
CA TRP A 131 13.65 5.92 5.06
C TRP A 131 13.40 6.33 3.60
N TYR A 132 12.38 5.78 2.97
CA TYR A 132 11.99 6.13 1.61
C TYR A 132 11.05 7.33 1.61
N LYS A 133 11.30 8.28 0.73
CA LYS A 133 10.38 9.37 0.39
C LYS A 133 9.02 8.80 -0.06
N ARG A 134 8.00 9.63 -0.03
CA ARG A 134 6.65 9.23 -0.44
C ARG A 134 6.32 9.55 -1.88
N ALA A 135 6.66 10.76 -2.32
CA ALA A 135 6.36 11.26 -3.66
C ALA A 135 7.20 12.48 -4.02
N PHE A 136 7.25 12.77 -5.32
CA PHE A 136 7.81 14.00 -5.89
C PHE A 136 6.67 14.70 -6.63
N ALA A 137 6.48 16.00 -6.39
CA ALA A 137 5.42 16.78 -7.01
C ALA A 137 5.85 17.42 -8.33
N ASP A 138 4.88 17.86 -9.13
CA ASP A 138 5.08 18.58 -10.39
C ASP A 138 6.00 19.81 -10.26
N ASN A 139 5.92 20.52 -9.13
CA ASN A 139 6.70 21.73 -8.82
C ASN A 139 8.06 21.43 -8.18
N GLY A 140 8.42 20.16 -8.00
CA GLY A 140 9.67 19.73 -7.38
C GLY A 140 9.60 19.56 -5.86
N ASP A 141 8.47 19.82 -5.21
CA ASP A 141 8.29 19.52 -3.79
C ASP A 141 8.42 18.02 -3.53
N ILE A 142 9.03 17.66 -2.40
CA ILE A 142 9.23 16.28 -1.98
C ILE A 142 8.33 16.02 -0.78
N TYR A 143 7.67 14.84 -0.78
CA TYR A 143 6.85 14.35 0.32
C TYR A 143 7.51 13.14 0.97
N GLY A 144 7.41 13.04 2.28
CA GLY A 144 8.02 11.95 3.03
C GLY A 144 9.52 12.10 3.26
N SER A 145 10.07 13.33 3.22
CA SER A 145 11.48 13.63 3.47
C SER A 145 11.71 14.11 4.90
N MET A 146 12.88 13.80 5.45
CA MET A 146 13.36 14.31 6.74
C MET A 146 13.39 15.85 6.80
N GLU A 147 13.52 16.50 5.65
CA GLU A 147 13.58 17.95 5.54
C GLU A 147 12.20 18.63 5.59
N ASN A 148 11.12 17.86 5.42
CA ASN A 148 9.77 18.41 5.46
C ASN A 148 9.40 18.87 6.88
N GLU A 149 8.58 19.90 7.01
CA GLU A 149 7.96 20.29 8.28
C GLU A 149 6.76 19.37 8.62
N GLU A 150 5.99 18.99 7.61
CA GLU A 150 4.85 18.08 7.65
C GLU A 150 5.05 16.92 6.68
N CYS A 151 4.42 15.78 6.93
CA CYS A 151 4.62 14.55 6.16
C CYS A 151 6.11 14.20 6.00
N LYS A 152 6.86 14.15 7.12
CA LYS A 152 8.27 13.74 7.11
C LYS A 152 8.44 12.28 6.73
N ILE A 153 7.50 11.44 7.17
CA ILE A 153 7.50 10.01 6.90
C ILE A 153 6.09 9.54 6.62
N ASP A 154 5.96 8.57 5.72
CA ASP A 154 4.70 7.92 5.35
C ASP A 154 4.88 6.41 5.41
N SER A 155 3.93 5.69 6.03
CA SER A 155 4.06 4.27 6.34
C SER A 155 4.09 3.37 5.11
N ILE A 156 3.35 3.72 4.04
CA ILE A 156 3.23 2.82 2.88
C ILE A 156 4.49 2.77 2.02
N ALA A 157 5.28 3.83 1.97
CA ALA A 157 6.57 3.79 1.29
C ALA A 157 7.54 2.83 2.02
N GLN A 158 7.49 2.80 3.36
CA GLN A 158 8.35 1.94 4.17
C GLN A 158 7.90 0.48 4.10
N SER A 159 6.66 0.21 4.40
CA SER A 159 6.11 -1.16 4.39
C SER A 159 6.22 -1.82 3.00
N TRP A 160 5.95 -1.08 1.92
CA TRP A 160 6.05 -1.61 0.57
C TRP A 160 7.49 -1.78 0.07
N SER A 161 8.48 -1.11 0.64
CA SER A 161 9.88 -1.42 0.38
C SER A 161 10.23 -2.87 0.75
N VAL A 162 9.58 -3.38 1.81
CA VAL A 162 9.69 -4.77 2.27
C VAL A 162 8.79 -5.70 1.47
N ILE A 163 7.48 -5.38 1.40
CA ILE A 163 6.45 -6.23 0.76
C ILE A 163 6.81 -6.51 -0.70
N SER A 164 7.29 -5.51 -1.42
CA SER A 164 7.69 -5.66 -2.82
C SER A 164 8.96 -6.50 -3.02
N GLY A 165 9.83 -6.54 -2.02
CA GLY A 165 11.18 -7.09 -2.16
C GLY A 165 12.13 -6.21 -2.97
N ALA A 166 11.72 -4.99 -3.39
CA ALA A 166 12.55 -4.08 -4.15
C ALA A 166 13.49 -3.24 -3.27
N GLY A 167 13.17 -3.02 -1.99
CA GLY A 167 14.07 -2.33 -1.07
C GLY A 167 15.34 -3.14 -0.79
N ASP A 168 16.50 -2.46 -0.79
CA ASP A 168 17.77 -3.05 -0.34
C ASP A 168 17.65 -3.47 1.14
N ILE A 169 18.33 -4.55 1.53
CA ILE A 169 18.19 -5.16 2.86
C ILE A 169 18.38 -4.14 3.98
N GLU A 170 19.50 -3.44 3.99
CA GLU A 170 19.81 -2.44 5.02
C GLU A 170 18.84 -1.26 5.01
N LYS A 171 18.40 -0.84 3.81
CA LYS A 171 17.47 0.28 3.66
C LYS A 171 16.07 -0.06 4.15
N LYS A 172 15.54 -1.23 3.80
CA LYS A 172 14.21 -1.63 4.27
C LYS A 172 14.14 -1.87 5.77
N GLU A 173 15.21 -2.40 6.39
CA GLU A 173 15.30 -2.53 7.86
C GLU A 173 15.35 -1.16 8.53
N SER A 174 16.16 -0.23 8.01
CA SER A 174 16.19 1.16 8.49
C SER A 174 14.85 1.87 8.32
N ALA A 175 14.18 1.65 7.19
CA ALA A 175 12.88 2.23 6.89
C ALA A 175 11.81 1.74 7.87
N MET A 176 11.75 0.43 8.15
CA MET A 176 10.80 -0.13 9.11
C MET A 176 11.10 0.31 10.55
N LYS A 177 12.37 0.41 10.94
CA LYS A 177 12.75 0.99 12.23
C LYS A 177 12.34 2.46 12.34
N SER A 178 12.43 3.21 11.25
CA SER A 178 11.98 4.60 11.23
C SER A 178 10.44 4.70 11.32
N LEU A 179 9.71 3.82 10.64
CA LEU A 179 8.27 3.69 10.77
C LEU A 179 7.88 3.41 12.24
N GLU A 180 8.51 2.45 12.89
CA GLU A 180 8.29 2.15 14.31
C GLU A 180 8.48 3.38 15.20
N ASN A 181 9.61 4.08 15.03
CA ASN A 181 9.97 5.22 15.86
C ASN A 181 9.07 6.45 15.68
N HIS A 182 8.51 6.66 14.49
CA HIS A 182 7.80 7.89 14.15
C HIS A 182 6.28 7.70 14.02
N LEU A 183 5.83 6.49 13.64
CA LEU A 183 4.45 6.26 13.28
C LEU A 183 3.70 5.34 14.25
N VAL A 184 4.41 4.54 15.06
CA VAL A 184 3.78 3.65 16.04
C VAL A 184 3.60 4.37 17.36
N ASP A 185 2.36 4.53 17.77
CA ASP A 185 1.95 5.08 19.06
C ASP A 185 1.47 3.93 19.97
N ASN A 186 2.41 3.34 20.69
CA ASN A 186 2.13 2.22 21.59
C ASN A 186 1.22 2.59 22.76
N GLU A 187 1.24 3.86 23.19
CA GLU A 187 0.40 4.32 24.31
C GLU A 187 -1.08 4.34 23.92
N ASN A 188 -1.37 4.76 22.70
CA ASN A 188 -2.73 4.88 22.19
C ASN A 188 -3.17 3.74 21.29
N GLY A 189 -2.26 2.82 20.95
CA GLY A 189 -2.53 1.65 20.13
C GLY A 189 -2.76 1.96 18.65
N LEU A 190 -1.95 2.83 18.06
CA LEU A 190 -2.09 3.31 16.69
C LEU A 190 -0.84 3.11 15.86
N ILE A 191 -1.03 2.85 14.55
CA ILE A 191 0.02 2.97 13.54
C ILE A 191 -0.44 4.05 12.55
N LYS A 192 0.13 5.24 12.65
CA LYS A 192 -0.23 6.39 11.82
C LYS A 192 0.14 6.16 10.34
N LEU A 193 -0.63 6.73 9.43
CA LEU A 193 -0.29 6.71 8.02
C LEU A 193 0.93 7.58 7.72
N LEU A 194 0.95 8.79 8.23
CA LEU A 194 2.05 9.76 8.07
C LEU A 194 2.22 10.63 9.31
N ASP A 195 3.38 11.22 9.47
CA ASP A 195 3.68 12.15 10.57
C ASP A 195 4.77 13.18 10.15
N PRO A 196 4.67 14.44 10.61
CA PRO A 196 3.49 15.11 11.13
C PRO A 196 2.36 15.24 10.09
N ALA A 197 1.12 15.36 10.54
CA ALA A 197 -0.04 15.59 9.68
C ALA A 197 0.08 16.94 8.95
N PHE A 198 -0.56 17.06 7.77
CA PHE A 198 -0.68 18.32 7.05
C PHE A 198 -1.60 19.30 7.82
N ASP A 199 -1.15 20.55 7.98
CA ASP A 199 -1.91 21.63 8.62
C ASP A 199 -1.54 23.01 8.01
N LYS A 200 -0.33 23.49 8.26
CA LYS A 200 0.09 24.88 7.98
C LYS A 200 1.26 25.01 7.02
N SER A 201 1.94 23.92 6.69
CA SER A 201 3.07 23.99 5.73
C SER A 201 2.61 24.49 4.36
N LYS A 202 3.58 24.89 3.54
CA LYS A 202 3.31 25.33 2.17
C LYS A 202 3.06 24.18 1.20
N LEU A 203 3.22 22.95 1.66
CA LEU A 203 2.94 21.77 0.83
C LEU A 203 1.45 21.72 0.47
N GLU A 204 1.16 21.46 -0.79
CA GLU A 204 -0.19 21.39 -1.34
C GLU A 204 -0.45 19.99 -1.93
N PRO A 205 -0.62 18.97 -1.05
CA PRO A 205 -0.75 17.58 -1.50
C PRO A 205 -2.07 17.27 -2.21
N GLY A 206 -3.09 18.10 -2.00
CA GLY A 206 -4.44 17.88 -2.45
C GLY A 206 -5.43 17.85 -1.28
N TYR A 207 -6.58 17.20 -1.47
CA TYR A 207 -7.67 17.27 -0.49
C TYR A 207 -7.36 16.55 0.85
N ILE A 208 -6.32 15.72 0.93
CA ILE A 208 -5.87 15.15 2.21
C ILE A 208 -5.63 16.23 3.28
N LYS A 209 -5.11 17.40 2.87
CA LYS A 209 -4.87 18.53 3.77
C LYS A 209 -6.16 19.17 4.32
N SER A 210 -7.31 18.88 3.70
CA SER A 210 -8.61 19.35 4.19
C SER A 210 -9.14 18.54 5.38
N TYR A 211 -8.59 17.37 5.65
CA TYR A 211 -8.90 16.62 6.86
C TYR A 211 -8.18 17.21 8.07
N ILE A 212 -8.88 17.23 9.20
CA ILE A 212 -8.28 17.66 10.47
C ILE A 212 -7.05 16.82 10.77
N PRO A 213 -5.90 17.42 11.20
CA PRO A 213 -4.73 16.68 11.61
C PRO A 213 -5.03 15.51 12.56
N GLY A 214 -4.56 14.32 12.22
CA GLY A 214 -4.81 13.08 12.96
C GLY A 214 -6.12 12.38 12.61
N VAL A 215 -6.82 12.81 11.54
CA VAL A 215 -8.08 12.18 11.09
C VAL A 215 -7.89 11.60 9.69
N ARG A 216 -8.40 10.41 9.45
CA ARG A 216 -8.31 9.66 8.20
C ARG A 216 -6.84 9.55 7.73
N GLU A 217 -6.62 9.77 6.43
CA GLU A 217 -5.28 9.72 5.81
C GLU A 217 -4.34 10.81 6.33
N ASN A 218 -4.87 11.89 6.90
CA ASN A 218 -4.06 13.01 7.39
C ASN A 218 -3.50 12.76 8.79
N GLY A 219 -2.65 11.75 8.94
CA GLY A 219 -1.93 11.45 10.18
C GLY A 219 -2.73 10.65 11.21
N GLY A 220 -3.92 10.13 10.88
CA GLY A 220 -4.59 9.08 11.64
C GLY A 220 -3.99 7.70 11.34
N GLN A 221 -4.45 6.67 12.08
CA GLN A 221 -4.23 5.31 11.63
C GLN A 221 -5.19 5.02 10.47
N TYR A 222 -4.70 4.95 9.25
CA TYR A 222 -5.46 4.36 8.16
C TYR A 222 -5.26 2.84 8.20
N THR A 223 -6.28 2.10 8.57
CA THR A 223 -6.14 0.69 9.00
C THR A 223 -5.56 -0.20 7.91
N HIS A 224 -5.89 0.04 6.63
CA HIS A 224 -5.32 -0.69 5.51
C HIS A 224 -3.79 -0.58 5.47
N ALA A 225 -3.25 0.63 5.59
CA ALA A 225 -1.81 0.88 5.62
C ALA A 225 -1.14 0.34 6.88
N ALA A 226 -1.81 0.42 8.03
CA ALA A 226 -1.34 -0.16 9.28
C ALA A 226 -1.14 -1.68 9.16
N VAL A 227 -2.06 -2.38 8.47
CA VAL A 227 -1.92 -3.83 8.22
C VAL A 227 -0.72 -4.13 7.33
N TRP A 228 -0.41 -3.30 6.33
CA TRP A 228 0.79 -3.49 5.52
C TRP A 228 2.08 -3.36 6.34
N SER A 229 2.10 -2.52 7.37
CA SER A 229 3.23 -2.44 8.29
C SER A 229 3.44 -3.73 9.08
N ILE A 230 2.35 -4.39 9.49
CA ILE A 230 2.38 -5.71 10.15
C ILE A 230 2.93 -6.78 9.21
N ILE A 231 2.45 -6.80 7.96
CA ILE A 231 2.92 -7.73 6.93
C ILE A 231 4.42 -7.55 6.69
N ALA A 232 4.89 -6.31 6.63
CA ALA A 232 6.30 -5.99 6.43
C ALA A 232 7.17 -6.54 7.58
N GLU A 233 6.77 -6.36 8.85
CA GLU A 233 7.49 -6.95 10.00
C GLU A 233 7.49 -8.48 9.95
N ALA A 234 6.37 -9.10 9.58
CA ALA A 234 6.31 -10.55 9.43
C ALA A 234 7.25 -11.05 8.31
N ILE A 235 7.36 -10.34 7.20
CA ILE A 235 8.30 -10.65 6.10
C ILE A 235 9.76 -10.49 6.56
N LEU A 236 10.06 -9.50 7.40
CA LEU A 236 11.39 -9.31 7.98
C LEU A 236 11.73 -10.37 9.06
N GLY A 237 10.75 -11.16 9.50
CA GLY A 237 10.93 -12.25 10.47
C GLY A 237 10.79 -11.82 11.93
N ASP A 238 10.34 -10.60 12.23
CA ASP A 238 10.05 -10.16 13.59
C ASP A 238 8.62 -10.55 14.00
N GLY A 239 8.45 -11.83 14.37
CA GLY A 239 7.15 -12.37 14.79
C GLY A 239 6.63 -11.75 16.08
N ASN A 240 7.50 -11.31 16.98
CA ASN A 240 7.06 -10.64 18.20
C ASN A 240 6.38 -9.32 17.87
N LYS A 241 7.03 -8.47 17.08
CA LYS A 241 6.51 -7.18 16.68
C LYS A 241 5.28 -7.32 15.77
N ALA A 242 5.30 -8.21 14.78
CA ALA A 242 4.18 -8.46 13.91
C ALA A 242 2.90 -8.83 14.68
N VAL A 243 3.01 -9.73 15.67
CA VAL A 243 1.87 -10.14 16.51
C VAL A 243 1.46 -9.04 17.49
N GLU A 244 2.41 -8.29 18.04
CA GLU A 244 2.14 -7.15 18.91
C GLU A 244 1.30 -6.09 18.17
N TRP A 245 1.75 -5.67 16.97
CA TRP A 245 1.03 -4.68 16.17
C TRP A 245 -0.31 -5.22 15.64
N TYR A 246 -0.36 -6.51 15.28
CA TYR A 246 -1.61 -7.16 14.89
C TYR A 246 -2.67 -7.10 16.00
N LYS A 247 -2.27 -7.39 17.24
CA LYS A 247 -3.15 -7.24 18.42
C LYS A 247 -3.50 -5.76 18.64
N MET A 248 -2.51 -4.88 18.60
CA MET A 248 -2.66 -3.46 18.90
C MET A 248 -3.75 -2.80 18.06
N ILE A 249 -3.81 -3.06 16.75
CA ILE A 249 -4.83 -2.47 15.87
C ILE A 249 -6.16 -3.24 15.82
N ASN A 250 -6.30 -4.31 16.61
CA ASN A 250 -7.53 -5.12 16.65
C ASN A 250 -8.67 -4.32 17.31
N PRO A 251 -9.86 -4.23 16.70
CA PRO A 251 -11.02 -3.56 17.30
C PRO A 251 -11.38 -4.03 18.70
N ILE A 252 -11.16 -5.32 19.00
CA ILE A 252 -11.41 -5.89 20.33
C ILE A 252 -10.50 -5.24 21.39
N GLU A 253 -9.23 -5.00 21.07
CA GLU A 253 -8.29 -4.36 22.00
C GLU A 253 -8.68 -2.91 22.32
N HIS A 254 -9.26 -2.21 21.35
CA HIS A 254 -9.76 -0.84 21.55
C HIS A 254 -11.08 -0.76 22.36
N SER A 255 -11.67 -1.90 22.72
CA SER A 255 -13.00 -1.96 23.36
C SER A 255 -13.12 -2.96 24.52
N ARG A 256 -11.99 -3.41 25.09
CA ARG A 256 -11.98 -4.41 26.19
C ARG A 256 -12.68 -3.94 27.45
N THR A 257 -12.61 -2.66 27.75
CA THR A 257 -13.23 -2.04 28.92
C THR A 257 -14.27 -1.01 28.51
N LYS A 258 -15.20 -0.70 29.41
CA LYS A 258 -16.20 0.37 29.19
C LYS A 258 -15.53 1.71 28.86
N LYS A 259 -14.38 2.01 29.47
CA LYS A 259 -13.62 3.25 29.18
C LYS A 259 -13.09 3.26 27.75
N GLU A 260 -12.50 2.16 27.33
CA GLU A 260 -11.96 2.00 25.97
C GLU A 260 -13.08 2.01 24.93
N ALA A 261 -14.16 1.25 25.15
CA ALA A 261 -15.32 1.25 24.26
C ALA A 261 -15.96 2.63 24.13
N ASN A 262 -16.04 3.41 25.22
CA ASN A 262 -16.54 4.79 25.20
C ASN A 262 -15.58 5.75 24.44
N ARG A 263 -14.28 5.44 24.38
CA ARG A 263 -13.30 6.18 23.59
C ARG A 263 -13.38 5.78 22.12
N TYR A 264 -13.43 4.47 21.85
CA TYR A 264 -13.43 3.91 20.50
C TYR A 264 -14.73 4.22 19.73
N LYS A 265 -15.89 4.12 20.35
CA LYS A 265 -17.23 4.53 19.88
C LYS A 265 -17.78 3.84 18.65
N VAL A 266 -17.11 2.82 18.12
CA VAL A 266 -17.54 2.06 16.95
C VAL A 266 -17.63 0.57 17.29
N GLU A 267 -18.13 -0.24 16.36
CA GLU A 267 -18.37 -1.67 16.61
C GLU A 267 -17.04 -2.42 16.85
N PRO A 268 -16.95 -3.20 17.95
CA PRO A 268 -15.72 -3.91 18.31
C PRO A 268 -15.45 -5.19 17.52
N TYR A 269 -16.31 -5.53 16.57
CA TYR A 269 -16.25 -6.77 15.77
C TYR A 269 -16.11 -6.53 14.26
N VAL A 270 -15.85 -5.28 13.85
CA VAL A 270 -15.59 -4.91 12.45
C VAL A 270 -14.33 -4.06 12.34
N MET A 271 -13.66 -4.13 11.22
CA MET A 271 -12.51 -3.28 10.97
C MET A 271 -12.94 -1.86 10.61
N PRO A 272 -12.39 -0.83 11.26
CA PRO A 272 -12.61 0.55 10.89
C PRO A 272 -11.75 0.92 9.67
N ALA A 273 -12.14 1.94 8.94
CA ALA A 273 -11.29 2.55 7.93
C ALA A 273 -10.07 3.19 8.58
N ASP A 274 -10.32 3.89 9.67
CA ASP A 274 -9.32 4.65 10.40
C ASP A 274 -9.62 4.73 11.90
N ILE A 275 -8.57 5.01 12.68
CA ILE A 275 -8.65 5.38 14.10
C ILE A 275 -7.95 6.72 14.26
N TYR A 276 -8.60 7.66 14.93
CA TYR A 276 -8.11 9.03 15.01
C TYR A 276 -6.92 9.17 15.94
N GLY A 277 -5.86 9.82 15.44
CA GLY A 277 -4.69 10.27 16.17
C GLY A 277 -4.79 11.73 16.65
N ASN A 278 -5.90 12.43 16.35
CA ASN A 278 -6.14 13.81 16.79
C ASN A 278 -6.31 13.88 18.30
N GLN A 279 -5.66 14.85 18.97
CA GLN A 279 -5.66 14.96 20.43
C GLN A 279 -7.07 15.00 21.06
N ASN A 280 -8.03 15.66 20.41
CA ASN A 280 -9.41 15.78 20.91
C ASN A 280 -10.26 14.54 20.62
N LEU A 281 -9.85 13.70 19.70
CA LEU A 281 -10.58 12.52 19.20
C LEU A 281 -9.77 11.23 19.34
N LEU A 282 -8.68 11.27 20.10
CA LEU A 282 -7.66 10.23 20.17
C LEU A 282 -8.25 8.85 20.50
N GLY A 283 -7.98 7.88 19.62
CA GLY A 283 -8.44 6.51 19.76
C GLY A 283 -9.92 6.28 19.38
N GLN A 284 -10.63 7.30 18.86
CA GLN A 284 -11.95 7.13 18.30
C GLN A 284 -11.86 6.47 16.92
N GLY A 285 -12.65 5.43 16.66
CA GLY A 285 -12.81 4.84 15.33
C GLY A 285 -13.60 5.76 14.40
N GLY A 286 -13.20 5.78 13.13
CA GLY A 286 -13.89 6.47 12.07
C GLY A 286 -14.93 5.59 11.38
N TRP A 287 -14.93 5.55 10.06
CA TRP A 287 -15.86 4.70 9.30
C TRP A 287 -15.59 3.22 9.54
N THR A 288 -16.64 2.43 9.67
CA THR A 288 -16.59 1.00 9.95
C THR A 288 -17.09 0.16 8.77
N TRP A 289 -16.99 -1.17 8.90
CA TRP A 289 -17.35 -2.12 7.85
C TRP A 289 -16.48 -2.00 6.59
N TYR A 290 -15.23 -1.63 6.76
CA TYR A 290 -14.28 -1.52 5.66
C TYR A 290 -13.75 -2.90 5.28
N THR A 291 -14.27 -3.44 4.19
CA THR A 291 -13.98 -4.80 3.72
C THR A 291 -12.54 -4.97 3.24
N GLY A 292 -11.95 -3.96 2.61
CA GLY A 292 -10.56 -3.97 2.15
C GLY A 292 -9.57 -4.15 3.30
N SER A 293 -9.66 -3.32 4.34
CA SER A 293 -8.80 -3.44 5.54
C SER A 293 -9.05 -4.75 6.28
N SER A 294 -10.30 -5.22 6.35
CA SER A 294 -10.66 -6.50 6.95
C SER A 294 -10.02 -7.69 6.21
N GLY A 295 -10.10 -7.69 4.88
CA GLY A 295 -9.47 -8.73 4.04
C GLY A 295 -7.95 -8.77 4.24
N TRP A 296 -7.29 -7.60 4.23
CA TRP A 296 -5.87 -7.52 4.48
C TRP A 296 -5.48 -7.93 5.90
N TYR A 297 -6.28 -7.58 6.91
CA TYR A 297 -6.06 -8.00 8.29
C TYR A 297 -6.16 -9.53 8.44
N TYR A 298 -7.16 -10.15 7.81
CA TYR A 298 -7.28 -11.60 7.74
C TYR A 298 -6.05 -12.24 7.06
N THR A 299 -5.65 -11.71 5.89
CA THR A 299 -4.47 -12.17 5.16
C THR A 299 -3.20 -12.04 6.01
N ALA A 300 -3.00 -10.91 6.70
CA ALA A 300 -1.86 -10.72 7.59
C ALA A 300 -1.79 -11.80 8.69
N GLY A 301 -2.93 -12.13 9.32
CA GLY A 301 -3.00 -13.17 10.33
C GLY A 301 -2.71 -14.56 9.79
N ILE A 302 -3.41 -14.97 8.72
CA ILE A 302 -3.32 -16.34 8.21
C ILE A 302 -2.04 -16.56 7.39
N GLU A 303 -1.72 -15.68 6.45
CA GLU A 303 -0.65 -15.94 5.49
C GLU A 303 0.73 -15.49 5.96
N TYR A 304 0.80 -14.46 6.81
CA TYR A 304 2.09 -13.90 7.22
C TYR A 304 2.45 -14.22 8.67
N ILE A 305 1.51 -14.15 9.62
CA ILE A 305 1.79 -14.50 11.03
C ILE A 305 1.74 -16.00 11.22
N LEU A 306 0.60 -16.66 10.91
CA LEU A 306 0.49 -18.11 10.98
C LEU A 306 1.20 -18.82 9.83
N GLY A 307 1.50 -18.09 8.76
CA GLY A 307 2.33 -18.55 7.64
C GLY A 307 1.67 -19.61 6.76
N LEU A 308 0.34 -19.71 6.79
CA LEU A 308 -0.40 -20.69 6.00
C LEU A 308 -0.74 -20.11 4.63
N LYS A 309 -0.12 -20.62 3.58
CA LYS A 309 -0.40 -20.22 2.19
C LYS A 309 -0.79 -21.41 1.35
N ILE A 310 -1.83 -21.24 0.56
CA ILE A 310 -2.28 -22.20 -0.44
C ILE A 310 -2.09 -21.55 -1.81
N TYR A 311 -1.19 -22.11 -2.60
CA TYR A 311 -0.96 -21.65 -3.96
C TYR A 311 -1.07 -22.84 -4.93
N HIS A 312 -2.07 -22.82 -5.81
CA HIS A 312 -2.49 -23.98 -6.60
C HIS A 312 -2.78 -25.18 -5.68
N ASN A 313 -2.04 -26.28 -5.86
CA ASN A 313 -2.17 -27.51 -5.08
C ASN A 313 -1.04 -27.63 -4.02
N VAL A 314 -0.34 -26.55 -3.73
CA VAL A 314 0.76 -26.54 -2.76
C VAL A 314 0.31 -25.78 -1.51
N LEU A 315 0.31 -26.50 -0.39
CA LEU A 315 0.19 -25.94 0.94
C LEU A 315 1.59 -25.67 1.49
N SER A 316 1.85 -24.44 1.88
CA SER A 316 3.08 -24.06 2.59
C SER A 316 2.77 -23.52 3.98
N ILE A 317 3.63 -23.85 4.95
CA ILE A 317 3.52 -23.38 6.33
C ILE A 317 4.88 -22.78 6.69
N ASN A 318 4.89 -21.47 6.91
CA ASN A 318 6.08 -20.72 7.29
C ASN A 318 5.71 -19.66 8.34
N PRO A 319 5.54 -20.04 9.62
CA PRO A 319 5.04 -19.13 10.65
C PRO A 319 6.06 -18.07 11.05
N CYS A 320 5.55 -16.86 11.32
CA CYS A 320 6.26 -15.76 11.95
C CYS A 320 5.51 -15.35 13.23
N ILE A 321 5.52 -16.23 14.22
CA ILE A 321 4.80 -16.10 15.50
C ILE A 321 5.69 -15.55 16.62
N GLN A 322 5.06 -15.16 17.74
CA GLN A 322 5.80 -14.75 18.95
C GLN A 322 6.63 -15.92 19.51
N LYS A 323 7.81 -15.62 20.05
CA LYS A 323 8.73 -16.62 20.62
C LYS A 323 8.15 -17.37 21.81
N GLU A 324 7.20 -16.75 22.52
CA GLU A 324 6.51 -17.31 23.68
C GLU A 324 5.43 -18.34 23.32
N TRP A 325 5.08 -18.48 22.04
CA TRP A 325 4.13 -19.49 21.61
C TRP A 325 4.84 -20.83 21.40
N ASP A 326 4.48 -21.83 22.18
CA ASP A 326 5.00 -23.20 22.02
C ASP A 326 4.57 -23.85 20.70
N GLY A 327 3.51 -23.33 20.09
CA GLY A 327 2.95 -23.80 18.82
C GLY A 327 1.50 -23.36 18.63
N TYR A 328 0.91 -23.80 17.53
CA TYR A 328 -0.50 -23.58 17.22
C TYR A 328 -1.05 -24.73 16.37
N SER A 329 -2.35 -24.83 16.28
CA SER A 329 -3.02 -25.77 15.37
C SER A 329 -4.00 -25.03 14.47
N ILE A 330 -4.09 -25.46 13.20
CA ILE A 330 -5.04 -24.93 12.23
C ILE A 330 -5.92 -26.10 11.77
N CYS A 331 -7.24 -25.88 11.81
CA CYS A 331 -8.21 -26.81 11.21
C CYS A 331 -8.76 -26.15 9.95
N LEU A 332 -8.50 -26.77 8.81
CA LEU A 332 -9.03 -26.33 7.53
C LEU A 332 -10.19 -27.27 7.13
N LEU A 333 -11.33 -26.69 6.79
CA LEU A 333 -12.38 -27.38 6.06
C LEU A 333 -12.05 -27.28 4.57
N TYR A 334 -11.78 -28.43 3.98
CA TYR A 334 -11.42 -28.55 2.56
C TYR A 334 -12.56 -29.18 1.77
#